data_6a996c963159a2c95dbf95eab41b826e
#
_entry.id   6a996c963159a2c95dbf95eab41b826e
#
_cell.length_a   1.000
_cell.length_b   1.000
_cell.length_c   1.000
_cell.angle_alpha   90.00
_cell.angle_beta   90.00
_cell.angle_gamma   90.00
#
_symmetry.space_group_name_H-M   'P 1'
#
loop_
_entity.id
_entity.type
_entity.pdbx_description
1 polymer ?
#
loop_
_entity_poly.entity_id
_entity_poly.type
_entity_poly.pdbx_seq_one_letter_code
_entity_poly.pdbx_strand_id
1 'polypeptide(L)'
;MDKPRSKISKIIIATIIIVMICVTIVLSLLTTRRKTETASDSGLPAPELAEGIRGSQFGIDKNINESTIDRYLGRDDAVYRDLRMLKDPGNYEAIGGDSYLSGFVNGFEIIPYPYITNPTGLPDEVGESYTGVTLFTDDGAGNYRPNYAESLQILEDLFPKDKYIFLMCGGGGYAGAMKNLLVSLGWDADKIYNVGGYWYYDGEHNVAVKAERNGETVYDFWKVPYHDIDFLTLTAIEAE
;
A
#
# COMPACT_ATOMS: atom_id res chain seq x y z
N MET A 1 21.52 37.21 58.38
CA MET A 1 20.28 36.41 58.42
C MET A 1 19.90 36.08 56.99
N ASP A 2 20.41 34.98 56.46
CA ASP A 2 20.13 34.53 55.08
C ASP A 2 18.86 33.68 55.03
N LYS A 3 18.00 34.06 54.09
CA LYS A 3 16.62 33.60 53.97
C LYS A 3 16.48 32.11 53.58
N PRO A 4 15.66 31.30 54.28
CA PRO A 4 15.39 29.90 53.92
C PRO A 4 14.58 29.70 52.64
N ARG A 5 14.18 30.77 51.93
CA ARG A 5 13.35 30.74 50.70
C ARG A 5 14.01 30.06 49.49
N SER A 6 15.33 30.07 49.38
CA SER A 6 16.04 29.51 48.21
C SER A 6 16.06 27.98 48.17
N LYS A 7 16.08 27.29 49.30
CA LYS A 7 16.08 25.82 49.36
C LYS A 7 14.72 25.21 49.08
N ILE A 8 13.64 25.82 49.56
CA ILE A 8 12.26 25.35 49.34
C ILE A 8 11.87 25.49 47.85
N SER A 9 12.25 26.61 47.21
CA SER A 9 12.00 26.81 45.78
C SER A 9 12.71 25.79 44.88
N LYS A 10 13.96 25.42 45.21
CA LYS A 10 14.70 24.39 44.48
C LYS A 10 14.11 22.99 44.64
N ILE A 11 13.60 22.65 45.82
CA ILE A 11 12.93 21.37 46.07
C ILE A 11 11.61 21.27 45.29
N ILE A 12 10.80 22.33 45.28
CA ILE A 12 9.56 22.38 44.53
C ILE A 12 9.80 22.21 43.01
N ILE A 13 10.80 22.91 42.46
CA ILE A 13 11.15 22.77 41.05
C ILE A 13 11.63 21.36 40.70
N ALA A 14 12.48 20.78 41.56
CA ALA A 14 12.96 19.40 41.35
C ALA A 14 11.80 18.39 41.39
N THR A 15 10.84 18.55 42.30
CA THR A 15 9.66 17.69 42.40
C THR A 15 8.77 17.80 41.16
N ILE A 16 8.54 19.02 40.64
CA ILE A 16 7.76 19.24 39.43
C ILE A 16 8.44 18.59 38.22
N ILE A 17 9.76 18.70 38.08
CA ILE A 17 10.51 18.06 37.00
C ILE A 17 10.40 16.52 37.07
N ILE A 18 10.53 15.93 38.26
CA ILE A 18 10.38 14.48 38.44
C ILE A 18 8.98 14.02 38.09
N VAL A 19 7.94 14.74 38.51
CA VAL A 19 6.53 14.41 38.15
C VAL A 19 6.32 14.50 36.64
N MET A 20 6.84 15.53 35.97
CA MET A 20 6.75 15.66 34.50
C MET A 20 7.44 14.50 33.78
N ILE A 21 8.62 14.09 34.21
CA ILE A 21 9.36 12.94 33.65
C ILE A 21 8.55 11.64 33.86
N CYS A 22 7.99 11.43 35.03
CA CYS A 22 7.17 10.25 35.31
C CYS A 22 5.90 10.23 34.44
N VAL A 23 5.24 11.36 34.26
CA VAL A 23 4.05 11.48 33.39
C VAL A 23 4.41 11.18 31.94
N THR A 24 5.53 11.70 31.43
CA THR A 24 5.98 11.40 30.05
C THR A 24 6.36 9.94 29.86
N ILE A 25 6.99 9.30 30.83
CA ILE A 25 7.31 7.87 30.79
C ILE A 25 6.00 7.02 30.81
N VAL A 26 5.07 7.36 31.67
CA VAL A 26 3.77 6.65 31.74
C VAL A 26 2.97 6.83 30.45
N LEU A 27 2.93 8.05 29.88
CA LEU A 27 2.28 8.30 28.59
C LEU A 27 2.96 7.50 27.46
N SER A 28 4.29 7.46 27.43
CA SER A 28 5.06 6.68 26.46
C SER A 28 4.79 5.17 26.60
N LEU A 29 4.73 4.65 27.81
CA LEU A 29 4.40 3.25 28.07
C LEU A 29 2.96 2.91 27.71
N LEU A 30 2.00 3.81 27.95
CA LEU A 30 0.60 3.62 27.58
C LEU A 30 0.41 3.68 26.06
N THR A 31 1.13 4.54 25.33
CA THR A 31 1.10 4.59 23.87
C THR A 31 1.75 3.36 23.25
N THR A 32 2.86 2.88 23.83
CA THR A 32 3.52 1.63 23.38
C THR A 32 2.63 0.42 23.64
N ARG A 33 1.98 0.36 24.81
CA ARG A 33 1.05 -0.73 25.17
C ARG A 33 -0.19 -0.73 24.28
N ARG A 34 -0.73 0.46 23.97
CA ARG A 34 -1.88 0.59 23.05
C ARG A 34 -1.52 0.14 21.63
N LYS A 35 -0.28 0.42 21.18
CA LYS A 35 0.24 -0.03 19.89
C LYS A 35 0.42 -1.56 19.83
N THR A 36 0.77 -2.20 20.94
CA THR A 36 0.92 -3.67 21.04
C THR A 36 -0.44 -4.39 21.18
N GLU A 37 -1.44 -3.77 21.80
CA GLU A 37 -2.77 -4.38 21.97
C GLU A 37 -3.63 -4.31 20.70
N THR A 38 -3.40 -3.33 19.80
CA THR A 38 -4.10 -3.26 18.51
C THR A 38 -3.54 -4.20 17.44
N ALA A 39 -2.34 -4.75 17.62
CA ALA A 39 -1.73 -5.69 16.68
C ALA A 39 -2.09 -7.17 16.91
N SER A 40 -2.89 -7.51 17.95
CA SER A 40 -2.95 -8.91 18.41
C SER A 40 -4.23 -9.69 18.16
N ASP A 41 -5.27 -9.10 17.59
CA ASP A 41 -6.56 -9.83 17.45
C ASP A 41 -6.76 -10.47 16.06
N SER A 42 -6.01 -10.07 15.04
CA SER A 42 -6.16 -10.58 13.68
C SER A 42 -5.35 -11.84 13.40
N GLY A 43 -4.36 -12.17 14.21
CA GLY A 43 -3.39 -13.24 13.94
C GLY A 43 -2.42 -12.91 12.79
N LEU A 44 -2.42 -11.66 12.29
CA LEU A 44 -1.46 -11.18 11.28
C LEU A 44 -0.23 -10.58 11.96
N PRO A 45 1.00 -10.87 11.46
CA PRO A 45 2.19 -10.14 11.89
C PRO A 45 2.06 -8.67 11.47
N ALA A 46 2.56 -7.76 12.30
CA ALA A 46 2.64 -6.34 11.88
C ALA A 46 3.49 -6.20 10.60
N PRO A 47 3.16 -5.26 9.70
CA PRO A 47 3.95 -5.02 8.50
C PRO A 47 5.41 -4.69 8.86
N GLU A 48 6.34 -5.43 8.25
CA GLU A 48 7.78 -5.28 8.45
C GLU A 48 8.48 -5.27 7.09
N LEU A 49 9.42 -4.33 6.90
CA LEU A 49 10.17 -4.20 5.65
C LEU A 49 11.08 -5.41 5.43
N ALA A 50 11.00 -6.01 4.25
CA ALA A 50 11.93 -7.05 3.84
C ALA A 50 13.35 -6.49 3.64
N GLU A 51 14.35 -7.28 3.99
CA GLU A 51 15.75 -6.97 3.70
C GLU A 51 16.11 -7.38 2.27
N GLY A 52 17.08 -6.70 1.67
CA GLY A 52 17.56 -6.96 0.31
C GLY A 52 17.13 -5.88 -0.69
N ILE A 53 17.83 -5.83 -1.83
CA ILE A 53 17.71 -4.74 -2.81
C ILE A 53 16.27 -4.57 -3.29
N ARG A 54 15.64 -5.64 -3.78
CA ARG A 54 14.26 -5.60 -4.27
C ARG A 54 13.25 -5.31 -3.15
N GLY A 55 13.37 -6.00 -2.02
CA GLY A 55 12.46 -5.84 -0.89
C GLY A 55 12.50 -4.44 -0.30
N SER A 56 13.70 -3.92 -0.03
CA SER A 56 13.90 -2.58 0.52
C SER A 56 13.56 -1.47 -0.47
N GLN A 57 13.85 -1.65 -1.76
CA GLN A 57 13.57 -0.67 -2.80
C GLN A 57 12.09 -0.39 -2.95
N PHE A 58 11.23 -1.41 -2.89
CA PHE A 58 9.79 -1.28 -3.10
C PHE A 58 8.96 -1.36 -1.82
N GLY A 59 9.57 -1.53 -0.66
CA GLY A 59 8.84 -1.66 0.60
C GLY A 59 8.04 -2.95 0.73
N ILE A 60 8.55 -4.06 0.16
CA ILE A 60 7.91 -5.37 0.24
C ILE A 60 7.93 -5.86 1.69
N ASP A 61 6.82 -6.45 2.13
CA ASP A 61 6.70 -6.98 3.49
C ASP A 61 7.53 -8.25 3.68
N LYS A 62 8.21 -8.33 4.82
CA LYS A 62 9.07 -9.46 5.17
C LYS A 62 8.30 -10.74 5.46
N ASN A 63 7.16 -10.61 6.11
CA ASN A 63 6.37 -11.72 6.63
C ASN A 63 5.28 -12.16 5.67
N ILE A 64 4.65 -11.19 4.97
CA ILE A 64 3.55 -11.45 4.04
C ILE A 64 3.93 -10.91 2.66
N ASN A 65 4.53 -11.77 1.87
CA ASN A 65 5.03 -11.46 0.53
C ASN A 65 4.62 -12.52 -0.49
N GLU A 66 5.08 -12.43 -1.72
CA GLU A 66 4.74 -13.34 -2.81
C GLU A 66 4.99 -14.82 -2.51
N SER A 67 5.92 -15.13 -1.60
CA SER A 67 6.23 -16.53 -1.22
C SER A 67 5.38 -17.04 -0.05
N THR A 68 4.65 -16.18 0.64
CA THR A 68 3.91 -16.54 1.87
C THR A 68 2.43 -16.23 1.82
N ILE A 69 1.98 -15.43 0.83
CA ILE A 69 0.62 -14.90 0.73
C ILE A 69 -0.46 -15.99 0.76
N ASP A 70 -0.20 -17.18 0.23
CA ASP A 70 -1.16 -18.30 0.19
C ASP A 70 -1.72 -18.65 1.57
N ARG A 71 -0.93 -18.42 2.64
CA ARG A 71 -1.34 -18.68 4.03
C ARG A 71 -2.35 -17.68 4.57
N TYR A 72 -2.50 -16.55 3.86
CA TYR A 72 -3.28 -15.40 4.31
C TYR A 72 -4.46 -15.09 3.39
N LEU A 73 -4.68 -15.89 2.34
CA LEU A 73 -5.81 -15.74 1.42
C LEU A 73 -7.15 -16.11 2.09
N GLY A 74 -8.24 -15.57 1.55
CA GLY A 74 -9.60 -15.93 1.94
C GLY A 74 -10.05 -15.39 3.31
N ARG A 75 -9.44 -14.33 3.82
CA ARG A 75 -9.84 -13.70 5.07
C ARG A 75 -11.02 -12.76 4.87
N ASP A 76 -12.02 -12.83 5.75
CA ASP A 76 -13.19 -11.94 5.72
C ASP A 76 -12.88 -10.50 6.15
N ASP A 77 -11.78 -10.31 6.92
CA ASP A 77 -11.32 -9.01 7.41
C ASP A 77 -10.28 -8.34 6.49
N ALA A 78 -10.08 -8.85 5.28
CA ALA A 78 -9.07 -8.38 4.35
C ALA A 78 -9.61 -8.19 2.92
N VAL A 79 -8.89 -7.36 2.15
CA VAL A 79 -9.04 -7.22 0.70
C VAL A 79 -7.69 -7.44 0.02
N TYR A 80 -7.74 -8.00 -1.19
CA TYR A 80 -6.56 -8.38 -1.97
C TYR A 80 -6.62 -7.64 -3.29
N ARG A 81 -5.62 -6.81 -3.59
CA ARG A 81 -5.61 -5.92 -4.75
C ARG A 81 -4.34 -6.11 -5.57
N ASP A 82 -4.52 -6.50 -6.80
CA ASP A 82 -3.46 -6.55 -7.79
C ASP A 82 -3.52 -5.27 -8.64
N LEU A 83 -2.44 -4.52 -8.62
CA LEU A 83 -2.38 -3.15 -9.13
C LEU A 83 -1.92 -3.07 -10.59
N ARG A 84 -1.85 -4.21 -11.28
CA ARG A 84 -1.48 -4.29 -12.69
C ARG A 84 -2.65 -3.94 -13.61
N MET A 85 -2.31 -3.46 -14.80
CA MET A 85 -3.23 -3.34 -15.92
C MET A 85 -3.37 -4.69 -16.66
N LEU A 86 -4.45 -4.89 -17.40
CA LEU A 86 -4.55 -6.03 -18.34
C LEU A 86 -3.43 -5.99 -19.40
N LYS A 87 -3.13 -4.78 -19.87
CA LYS A 87 -1.98 -4.46 -20.69
C LYS A 87 -1.43 -3.11 -20.24
N ASP A 88 -0.24 -3.13 -19.69
CA ASP A 88 0.47 -1.92 -19.28
C ASP A 88 1.29 -1.39 -20.49
N PRO A 89 1.22 -0.10 -20.81
CA PRO A 89 2.03 0.48 -21.87
C PRO A 89 3.53 0.55 -21.52
N GLY A 90 3.92 0.31 -20.26
CA GLY A 90 5.30 0.31 -19.80
C GLY A 90 6.17 -0.75 -20.49
N ASN A 91 7.44 -0.47 -20.66
CA ASN A 91 8.41 -1.40 -21.22
C ASN A 91 9.06 -2.24 -20.12
N TYR A 92 8.39 -3.31 -19.71
CA TYR A 92 8.88 -4.21 -18.65
C TYR A 92 9.95 -5.19 -19.11
N GLU A 93 10.20 -5.36 -20.41
CA GLU A 93 11.20 -6.30 -20.92
C GLU A 93 12.61 -5.97 -20.38
N ALA A 94 12.94 -4.67 -20.27
CA ALA A 94 14.21 -4.20 -19.74
C ALA A 94 14.48 -4.64 -18.28
N ILE A 95 13.42 -4.90 -17.50
CA ILE A 95 13.50 -5.31 -16.09
C ILE A 95 13.03 -6.75 -15.87
N GLY A 96 12.89 -7.54 -16.95
CA GLY A 96 12.52 -8.96 -16.89
C GLY A 96 11.05 -9.22 -16.56
N GLY A 97 10.17 -8.24 -16.82
CA GLY A 97 8.74 -8.34 -16.61
C GLY A 97 7.93 -8.58 -17.88
N ASP A 98 6.61 -8.54 -17.72
CA ASP A 98 5.63 -8.69 -18.81
C ASP A 98 4.64 -7.53 -18.75
N SER A 99 4.41 -6.84 -19.87
CA SER A 99 3.42 -5.78 -20.00
C SER A 99 1.98 -6.33 -19.98
N TYR A 100 1.78 -7.60 -20.28
CA TYR A 100 0.47 -8.24 -20.24
C TYR A 100 0.25 -8.95 -18.90
N LEU A 101 -0.98 -8.91 -18.41
CA LEU A 101 -1.39 -9.70 -17.26
C LEU A 101 -1.48 -11.17 -17.67
N SER A 102 -0.36 -11.87 -17.53
CA SER A 102 -0.20 -13.27 -17.94
C SER A 102 -0.88 -14.27 -17.00
N GLY A 103 -1.18 -13.86 -15.78
CA GLY A 103 -1.88 -14.60 -14.75
C GLY A 103 -2.06 -13.72 -13.51
N PHE A 104 -2.76 -14.24 -12.50
CA PHE A 104 -2.98 -13.57 -11.22
C PHE A 104 -3.15 -14.59 -10.09
N VAL A 105 -3.07 -14.14 -8.85
CA VAL A 105 -3.32 -14.96 -7.66
C VAL A 105 -4.83 -15.00 -7.40
N ASN A 106 -5.42 -16.18 -7.34
CA ASN A 106 -6.85 -16.33 -7.04
C ASN A 106 -7.19 -15.71 -5.69
N GLY A 107 -8.23 -14.88 -5.67
CA GLY A 107 -8.60 -14.08 -4.50
C GLY A 107 -8.17 -12.60 -4.61
N PHE A 108 -7.25 -12.26 -5.51
CA PHE A 108 -6.93 -10.87 -5.84
C PHE A 108 -7.87 -10.32 -6.90
N GLU A 109 -8.32 -9.09 -6.70
CA GLU A 109 -9.04 -8.27 -7.69
C GLU A 109 -8.05 -7.29 -8.33
N ILE A 110 -8.12 -7.17 -9.66
CA ILE A 110 -7.21 -6.29 -10.41
C ILE A 110 -7.78 -4.88 -10.43
N ILE A 111 -7.04 -3.94 -9.82
CA ILE A 111 -7.36 -2.52 -9.75
C ILE A 111 -6.12 -1.74 -10.21
N PRO A 112 -6.05 -1.26 -11.45
CA PRO A 112 -4.84 -0.64 -11.97
C PRO A 112 -4.37 0.58 -11.19
N TYR A 113 -3.15 0.55 -10.66
CA TYR A 113 -2.53 1.70 -10.01
C TYR A 113 -2.49 2.94 -10.91
N PRO A 114 -2.20 2.83 -12.23
CA PRO A 114 -2.21 3.99 -13.13
C PRO A 114 -3.58 4.69 -13.24
N TYR A 115 -4.69 4.04 -12.88
CA TYR A 115 -6.00 4.71 -12.81
C TYR A 115 -6.19 5.48 -11.50
N ILE A 116 -5.44 5.12 -10.46
CA ILE A 116 -5.51 5.81 -9.18
C ILE A 116 -4.70 7.10 -9.23
N THR A 117 -3.46 7.04 -9.72
CA THR A 117 -2.61 8.24 -9.86
C THR A 117 -1.56 8.06 -10.95
N ASN A 118 -1.01 9.18 -11.44
CA ASN A 118 0.13 9.16 -12.34
C ASN A 118 1.34 8.51 -11.63
N PRO A 119 1.94 7.46 -12.23
CA PRO A 119 3.09 6.81 -11.64
C PRO A 119 4.29 7.77 -11.57
N THR A 120 4.76 8.07 -10.36
CA THR A 120 5.96 8.88 -10.11
C THR A 120 6.93 8.12 -9.22
N GLY A 121 8.23 8.43 -9.31
CA GLY A 121 9.25 7.78 -8.47
C GLY A 121 9.47 6.30 -8.75
N LEU A 122 8.98 5.77 -9.86
CA LEU A 122 9.22 4.43 -10.37
C LEU A 122 10.32 4.48 -11.45
N PRO A 123 10.95 3.33 -11.80
CA PRO A 123 11.89 3.27 -12.91
C PRO A 123 11.26 3.78 -14.23
N ASP A 124 12.06 4.41 -15.09
CA ASP A 124 11.62 5.04 -16.35
C ASP A 124 10.85 4.07 -17.26
N GLU A 125 11.19 2.78 -17.23
CA GLU A 125 10.50 1.73 -17.98
C GLU A 125 9.04 1.56 -17.59
N VAL A 126 8.66 2.01 -16.39
CA VAL A 126 7.32 1.80 -15.79
C VAL A 126 6.51 3.09 -15.77
N GLY A 127 7.10 4.21 -15.36
CA GLY A 127 6.37 5.35 -14.80
C GLY A 127 5.63 6.20 -15.84
N GLU A 128 6.21 6.48 -16.99
CA GLU A 128 5.74 7.56 -17.87
C GLU A 128 4.85 7.08 -19.02
N SER A 129 4.52 5.82 -19.08
CA SER A 129 3.84 5.23 -20.25
C SER A 129 2.32 5.41 -20.23
N TYR A 130 1.71 5.57 -19.06
CA TYR A 130 0.27 5.80 -18.94
C TYR A 130 -0.02 7.31 -19.02
N THR A 131 -0.75 7.71 -20.05
CA THR A 131 -1.13 9.11 -20.32
C THR A 131 -2.64 9.36 -20.16
N GLY A 132 -3.37 8.40 -19.60
CA GLY A 132 -4.80 8.50 -19.37
C GLY A 132 -5.16 9.34 -18.14
N VAL A 133 -6.47 9.41 -17.87
CA VAL A 133 -7.01 10.11 -16.69
C VAL A 133 -6.82 9.29 -15.42
N THR A 134 -6.69 9.97 -14.27
CA THR A 134 -6.45 9.35 -12.96
C THR A 134 -7.38 9.94 -11.91
N LEU A 135 -7.65 9.19 -10.83
CA LEU A 135 -8.42 9.70 -9.69
C LEU A 135 -7.69 10.81 -8.94
N PHE A 136 -6.37 10.71 -8.84
CA PHE A 136 -5.54 11.68 -8.13
C PHE A 136 -4.37 12.12 -8.99
N THR A 137 -3.87 13.31 -8.71
CA THR A 137 -2.59 13.80 -9.22
C THR A 137 -1.57 13.78 -8.09
N ASP A 138 -0.43 13.12 -8.32
CA ASP A 138 0.77 13.18 -7.47
C ASP A 138 1.65 14.34 -7.94
N ASP A 139 2.05 15.22 -7.00
CA ASP A 139 2.96 16.35 -7.29
C ASP A 139 4.45 15.96 -7.28
N GLY A 140 4.75 14.65 -7.11
CA GLY A 140 6.11 14.13 -7.00
C GLY A 140 6.76 14.34 -5.63
N ALA A 141 6.10 15.05 -4.70
CA ALA A 141 6.53 15.24 -3.33
C ALA A 141 5.71 14.38 -2.33
N GLY A 142 4.83 13.53 -2.85
CA GLY A 142 3.96 12.65 -2.05
C GLY A 142 2.67 13.32 -1.60
N ASN A 143 2.29 14.46 -2.21
CA ASN A 143 0.97 15.05 -1.98
C ASN A 143 0.04 14.66 -3.13
N TYR A 144 -1.10 14.09 -2.77
CA TYR A 144 -2.08 13.60 -3.71
C TYR A 144 -3.33 14.49 -3.68
N ARG A 145 -3.68 15.07 -4.82
CA ARG A 145 -4.88 15.90 -4.98
C ARG A 145 -5.93 15.13 -5.77
N PRO A 146 -7.20 15.10 -5.31
CA PRO A 146 -8.27 14.47 -6.05
C PRO A 146 -8.56 15.26 -7.35
N ASN A 147 -8.78 14.53 -8.44
CA ASN A 147 -9.16 15.09 -9.74
C ASN A 147 -10.68 15.11 -9.94
N TYR A 148 -11.42 14.34 -9.13
CA TYR A 148 -12.87 14.24 -9.18
C TYR A 148 -13.46 14.35 -7.77
N ALA A 149 -14.68 14.85 -7.67
CA ALA A 149 -15.40 14.98 -6.40
C ALA A 149 -15.57 13.63 -5.71
N GLU A 150 -15.69 12.56 -6.48
CA GLU A 150 -15.90 11.17 -6.04
C GLU A 150 -14.59 10.42 -5.73
N SER A 151 -13.41 10.98 -6.05
CA SER A 151 -12.12 10.27 -5.98
C SER A 151 -11.86 9.59 -4.64
N LEU A 152 -12.09 10.29 -3.52
CA LEU A 152 -11.86 9.72 -2.18
C LEU A 152 -12.85 8.61 -1.85
N GLN A 153 -14.12 8.76 -2.24
CA GLN A 153 -15.14 7.74 -1.99
C GLN A 153 -14.83 6.46 -2.78
N ILE A 154 -14.46 6.59 -4.06
CA ILE A 154 -14.05 5.46 -4.90
C ILE A 154 -12.84 4.77 -4.28
N LEU A 155 -11.85 5.53 -3.80
CA LEU A 155 -10.68 4.97 -3.16
C LEU A 155 -11.03 4.20 -1.88
N GLU A 156 -11.94 4.70 -1.04
CA GLU A 156 -12.41 4.00 0.17
C GLU A 156 -13.22 2.75 -0.17
N ASP A 157 -14.02 2.75 -1.23
CA ASP A 157 -14.77 1.59 -1.68
C ASP A 157 -13.83 0.48 -2.19
N LEU A 158 -12.77 0.85 -2.92
CA LEU A 158 -11.77 -0.08 -3.44
C LEU A 158 -10.81 -0.59 -2.37
N PHE A 159 -10.47 0.25 -1.39
CA PHE A 159 -9.50 0.00 -0.32
C PHE A 159 -10.09 0.37 1.05
N PRO A 160 -11.03 -0.42 1.60
CA PRO A 160 -11.73 -0.08 2.84
C PRO A 160 -10.78 0.10 4.03
N LYS A 161 -10.93 1.21 4.78
CA LYS A 161 -10.06 1.56 5.92
C LYS A 161 -10.17 0.62 7.12
N ASP A 162 -11.31 -0.07 7.25
CA ASP A 162 -11.56 -1.03 8.33
C ASP A 162 -10.97 -2.42 8.05
N LYS A 163 -10.54 -2.70 6.81
CA LYS A 163 -9.96 -3.97 6.37
C LYS A 163 -8.42 -3.96 6.39
N TYR A 164 -7.83 -5.15 6.44
CA TYR A 164 -6.45 -5.35 6.03
C TYR A 164 -6.35 -5.30 4.51
N ILE A 165 -5.30 -4.71 3.98
CA ILE A 165 -5.12 -4.49 2.54
C ILE A 165 -3.84 -5.17 2.09
N PHE A 166 -3.97 -6.18 1.23
CA PHE A 166 -2.85 -6.88 0.62
C PHE A 166 -2.68 -6.37 -0.82
N LEU A 167 -1.55 -5.71 -1.08
CA LEU A 167 -1.24 -5.10 -2.37
C LEU A 167 -0.18 -5.92 -3.10
N MET A 168 -0.46 -6.26 -4.35
CA MET A 168 0.46 -6.93 -5.26
C MET A 168 0.54 -6.16 -6.59
N CYS A 169 1.61 -6.33 -7.34
CA CYS A 169 1.68 -5.92 -8.74
C CYS A 169 2.63 -6.85 -9.52
N GLY A 170 3.30 -6.37 -10.56
CA GLY A 170 4.30 -7.17 -11.29
C GLY A 170 5.55 -7.46 -10.45
N GLY A 171 6.24 -6.41 -10.00
CA GLY A 171 7.51 -6.49 -9.27
C GLY A 171 7.49 -5.89 -7.85
N GLY A 172 6.37 -5.35 -7.38
CA GLY A 172 6.24 -4.71 -6.07
C GLY A 172 6.23 -3.17 -6.08
N GLY A 173 6.60 -2.54 -7.20
CA GLY A 173 6.71 -1.07 -7.32
C GLY A 173 5.37 -0.34 -7.18
N TYR A 174 4.36 -0.69 -7.99
CA TYR A 174 3.01 -0.13 -7.86
C TYR A 174 2.40 -0.39 -6.48
N ALA A 175 2.65 -1.57 -5.89
CA ALA A 175 2.16 -1.93 -4.57
C ALA A 175 2.79 -1.04 -3.46
N GLY A 176 4.07 -0.74 -3.56
CA GLY A 176 4.76 0.20 -2.66
C GLY A 176 4.24 1.62 -2.81
N ALA A 177 4.12 2.11 -4.05
CA ALA A 177 3.60 3.45 -4.34
C ALA A 177 2.14 3.60 -3.86
N MET A 178 1.29 2.58 -4.08
CA MET A 178 -0.09 2.57 -3.59
C MET A 178 -0.17 2.60 -2.07
N LYS A 179 0.67 1.83 -1.36
CA LYS A 179 0.76 1.90 0.11
C LYS A 179 1.08 3.32 0.56
N ASN A 180 2.05 3.98 -0.07
CA ASN A 180 2.42 5.36 0.26
C ASN A 180 1.25 6.34 0.03
N LEU A 181 0.53 6.20 -1.08
CA LEU A 181 -0.65 7.00 -1.39
C LEU A 181 -1.72 6.81 -0.30
N LEU A 182 -2.10 5.58 0.00
CA LEU A 182 -3.13 5.28 1.01
C LEU A 182 -2.75 5.85 2.38
N VAL A 183 -1.51 5.64 2.83
CA VAL A 183 -1.03 6.17 4.12
C VAL A 183 -1.04 7.69 4.15
N SER A 184 -0.63 8.36 3.06
CA SER A 184 -0.66 9.83 2.98
C SER A 184 -2.08 10.40 3.05
N LEU A 185 -3.07 9.65 2.56
CA LEU A 185 -4.50 10.00 2.61
C LEU A 185 -5.21 9.49 3.89
N GLY A 186 -4.46 8.97 4.87
CA GLY A 186 -4.94 8.67 6.21
C GLY A 186 -5.37 7.22 6.47
N TRP A 187 -4.96 6.27 5.64
CA TRP A 187 -5.08 4.85 5.94
C TRP A 187 -4.05 4.41 6.99
N ASP A 188 -4.39 3.41 7.77
CA ASP A 188 -3.49 2.85 8.79
C ASP A 188 -2.40 2.00 8.14
N ALA A 189 -1.15 2.44 8.26
CA ALA A 189 0.01 1.75 7.71
C ALA A 189 0.19 0.33 8.26
N ASP A 190 -0.29 0.08 9.49
CA ASP A 190 -0.19 -1.22 10.15
C ASP A 190 -1.22 -2.24 9.60
N LYS A 191 -2.13 -1.81 8.72
CA LYS A 191 -3.10 -2.66 8.01
C LYS A 191 -2.77 -2.90 6.54
N ILE A 192 -1.69 -2.32 6.00
CA ILE A 192 -1.37 -2.39 4.57
C ILE A 192 -0.07 -3.16 4.34
N TYR A 193 -0.14 -4.22 3.55
CA TYR A 193 0.98 -5.07 3.19
C TYR A 193 1.30 -4.92 1.71
N ASN A 194 2.55 -4.54 1.40
CA ASN A 194 3.07 -4.72 0.05
C ASN A 194 3.53 -6.17 -0.08
N VAL A 195 2.73 -6.99 -0.73
CA VAL A 195 3.01 -8.43 -0.92
C VAL A 195 4.12 -8.66 -1.96
N GLY A 196 4.48 -7.66 -2.72
CA GLY A 196 5.51 -7.77 -3.75
C GLY A 196 4.95 -8.01 -5.14
N GLY A 197 5.52 -8.95 -5.87
CA GLY A 197 5.28 -9.08 -7.30
C GLY A 197 4.85 -10.45 -7.76
N TYR A 198 3.77 -10.48 -8.57
CA TYR A 198 3.30 -11.69 -9.26
C TYR A 198 4.40 -12.38 -10.09
N TRP A 199 5.36 -11.64 -10.64
CA TRP A 199 6.45 -12.23 -11.43
C TRP A 199 7.37 -13.16 -10.61
N TYR A 200 7.27 -13.08 -9.28
CA TYR A 200 8.03 -13.89 -8.32
C TYR A 200 7.15 -14.86 -7.52
N TYR A 201 5.84 -14.85 -7.81
CA TYR A 201 4.88 -15.74 -7.15
C TYR A 201 4.97 -17.16 -7.75
N ASP A 202 5.20 -18.14 -6.90
CA ASP A 202 5.29 -19.56 -7.24
C ASP A 202 4.29 -20.43 -6.44
N GLY A 203 3.29 -19.78 -5.82
CA GLY A 203 2.29 -20.46 -4.99
C GLY A 203 1.23 -21.25 -5.77
N GLU A 204 0.35 -21.89 -5.02
CA GLU A 204 -0.66 -22.82 -5.57
C GLU A 204 -1.93 -22.12 -6.12
N HIS A 205 -2.12 -20.85 -5.79
CA HIS A 205 -3.33 -20.10 -6.18
C HIS A 205 -3.20 -19.33 -7.50
N ASN A 206 -2.26 -19.74 -8.34
CA ASN A 206 -2.04 -19.12 -9.65
C ASN A 206 -3.18 -19.45 -10.63
N VAL A 207 -3.74 -18.40 -11.26
CA VAL A 207 -4.69 -18.50 -12.36
C VAL A 207 -4.02 -18.01 -13.64
N ALA A 208 -3.74 -18.91 -14.58
CA ALA A 208 -3.14 -18.57 -15.85
C ALA A 208 -4.16 -17.82 -16.75
N VAL A 209 -3.75 -16.67 -17.26
CA VAL A 209 -4.47 -15.85 -18.25
C VAL A 209 -3.85 -16.03 -19.63
N LYS A 210 -2.53 -16.07 -19.72
CA LYS A 210 -1.77 -16.38 -20.93
C LYS A 210 -1.92 -17.85 -21.30
N ALA A 211 -2.22 -18.15 -22.57
CA ALA A 211 -2.32 -19.49 -23.11
C ALA A 211 -1.81 -19.54 -24.56
N GLU A 212 -1.35 -20.72 -24.98
CA GLU A 212 -0.99 -21.00 -26.36
C GLU A 212 -2.16 -21.73 -27.06
N ARG A 213 -2.68 -21.17 -28.16
CA ARG A 213 -3.74 -21.80 -28.97
C ARG A 213 -3.39 -21.72 -30.44
N ASN A 214 -3.31 -22.88 -31.10
CA ASN A 214 -2.96 -23.02 -32.52
C ASN A 214 -1.62 -22.35 -32.91
N GLY A 215 -0.65 -22.31 -31.96
CA GLY A 215 0.65 -21.70 -32.16
C GLY A 215 0.67 -20.17 -31.96
N GLU A 216 -0.42 -19.61 -31.46
CA GLU A 216 -0.51 -18.17 -31.13
C GLU A 216 -0.70 -17.97 -29.63
N THR A 217 -0.02 -16.99 -29.07
CA THR A 217 -0.21 -16.54 -27.68
C THR A 217 -1.53 -15.76 -27.58
N VAL A 218 -2.40 -16.16 -26.66
CA VAL A 218 -3.67 -15.51 -26.36
C VAL A 218 -3.77 -15.19 -24.87
N TYR A 219 -4.59 -14.17 -24.53
CA TYR A 219 -4.83 -13.77 -23.14
C TYR A 219 -6.32 -13.85 -22.83
N ASP A 220 -6.67 -14.74 -21.92
CA ASP A 220 -8.05 -15.00 -21.49
C ASP A 220 -8.51 -13.95 -20.44
N PHE A 221 -8.51 -12.67 -20.79
CA PHE A 221 -8.85 -11.58 -19.86
C PHE A 221 -10.26 -11.70 -19.26
N TRP A 222 -11.15 -12.45 -19.86
CA TRP A 222 -12.47 -12.75 -19.31
C TRP A 222 -12.44 -13.52 -17.98
N LYS A 223 -11.30 -14.13 -17.60
CA LYS A 223 -11.09 -14.80 -16.31
C LYS A 223 -10.74 -13.83 -15.20
N VAL A 224 -10.31 -12.63 -15.54
CA VAL A 224 -9.71 -11.67 -14.63
C VAL A 224 -10.80 -10.91 -13.88
N PRO A 225 -10.80 -10.92 -12.55
CA PRO A 225 -11.70 -10.07 -11.76
C PRO A 225 -11.18 -8.62 -11.82
N TYR A 226 -11.44 -7.97 -12.94
CA TYR A 226 -10.94 -6.63 -13.26
C TYR A 226 -11.93 -5.55 -12.84
N HIS A 227 -11.46 -4.56 -12.13
CA HIS A 227 -12.22 -3.39 -11.75
C HIS A 227 -11.82 -2.19 -12.60
N ASP A 228 -12.72 -1.76 -13.46
CA ASP A 228 -12.57 -0.55 -14.26
C ASP A 228 -13.18 0.66 -13.55
N ILE A 229 -12.67 1.85 -13.83
CA ILE A 229 -13.19 3.12 -13.32
C ILE A 229 -13.80 3.88 -14.49
N ASP A 230 -15.12 4.07 -14.46
CA ASP A 230 -15.82 4.86 -15.49
C ASP A 230 -15.65 6.36 -15.20
N PHE A 231 -14.53 6.92 -15.63
CA PHE A 231 -14.22 8.34 -15.49
C PHE A 231 -15.22 9.28 -16.18
N LEU A 232 -16.02 8.78 -17.15
CA LEU A 232 -17.01 9.60 -17.85
C LEU A 232 -18.20 9.96 -16.96
N THR A 233 -18.41 9.22 -15.88
CA THR A 233 -19.51 9.47 -14.93
C THR A 233 -19.09 10.36 -13.75
N LEU A 234 -17.81 10.70 -13.63
CA LEU A 234 -17.27 11.44 -12.50
C LEU A 234 -17.33 12.96 -12.72
N THR A 235 -17.42 13.68 -11.61
CA THR A 235 -17.46 15.15 -11.58
C THR A 235 -16.05 15.71 -11.44
N ALA A 236 -15.47 16.18 -12.54
CA ALA A 236 -14.13 16.76 -12.53
C ALA A 236 -14.04 17.98 -11.62
N ILE A 237 -12.94 18.09 -10.86
CA ILE A 237 -12.60 19.27 -10.07
C ILE A 237 -11.79 20.20 -10.98
N GLU A 238 -12.25 21.44 -11.18
CA GLU A 238 -11.48 22.46 -11.91
C GLU A 238 -10.17 22.75 -11.16
N ALA A 239 -9.06 22.76 -11.89
CA ALA A 239 -7.77 23.17 -11.32
C ALA A 239 -7.81 24.68 -11.07
N GLU A 240 -7.59 25.10 -9.83
CA GLU A 240 -7.40 26.51 -9.47
C GLU A 240 -6.07 27.07 -10.00
#